data_489ac938792fe17c4afca616e01517f7
#
_entry.id   489ac938792fe17c4afca616e01517f7
#
_cell.length_a   1.000
_cell.length_b   1.000
_cell.length_c   1.000
_cell.angle_alpha   90.00
_cell.angle_beta   90.00
_cell.angle_gamma   90.00
#
_symmetry.space_group_name_H-M   'P 1'
#
loop_
_entity.id
_entity.type
_entity.pdbx_description
1 polymer ?
#
loop_
_entity_poly.entity_id
_entity_poly.type
_entity_poly.pdbx_seq_one_letter_code
_entity_poly.pdbx_strand_id
1 'polypeptide(L)'
;MNNYSIELYKKVAEKKKLSEIFLGYQSYQWECAVVSYSADCTEAEPLNMFDKVICGILELDGAVSAERIGEILGLNVLSDEDNHKYADTAEVELLMNSIHSLEEYGMLQQNTETGCYSLSAQGCEYARLGKKFKTTCNRKFRVFYDTTSGNHAKAKEIFEYLPDYNRRRLFQSATMKDEYKDEAMLKSFIHEQQPDIYDTEKGNSFTNISVDAIREKVVMVYFSVLYDLQEKSYRLIGFL
;
A
#
# COMPACT_ATOMS: atom_id res chain seq x y z
N MET A 1 19.63 19.21 27.63
CA MET A 1 19.79 18.77 26.23
C MET A 1 18.56 18.00 25.86
N ASN A 2 17.78 18.45 24.88
CA ASN A 2 16.52 17.79 24.52
C ASN A 2 16.82 16.39 23.93
N ASN A 3 16.03 15.36 24.28
CA ASN A 3 16.18 14.00 23.72
C ASN A 3 16.29 13.99 22.19
N TYR A 4 15.61 14.92 21.54
CA TYR A 4 15.62 15.13 20.09
C TYR A 4 17.03 15.44 19.52
N SER A 5 17.83 16.27 20.24
CA SER A 5 19.19 16.62 19.81
C SER A 5 20.13 15.42 19.84
N ILE A 6 19.91 14.49 20.77
CA ILE A 6 20.72 13.27 20.91
C ILE A 6 20.42 12.29 19.77
N GLU A 7 19.14 12.12 19.42
CA GLU A 7 18.74 11.25 18.31
C GLU A 7 19.21 11.78 16.96
N LEU A 8 19.09 13.08 16.75
CA LEU A 8 19.62 13.75 15.56
C LEU A 8 21.13 13.50 15.42
N TYR A 9 21.88 13.69 16.51
CA TYR A 9 23.32 13.47 16.52
C TYR A 9 23.70 12.01 16.21
N LYS A 10 22.98 11.04 16.79
CA LYS A 10 23.18 9.61 16.50
C LYS A 10 22.98 9.29 15.03
N LYS A 11 21.92 9.81 14.43
CA LYS A 11 21.62 9.61 12.99
C LYS A 11 22.63 10.27 12.07
N VAL A 12 23.10 11.44 12.43
CA VAL A 12 24.21 12.09 11.71
C VAL A 12 25.46 11.23 11.80
N ALA A 13 25.79 10.71 12.98
CA ALA A 13 26.95 9.86 13.19
C ALA A 13 26.91 8.56 12.38
N GLU A 14 25.73 7.95 12.24
CA GLU A 14 25.50 6.75 11.41
C GLU A 14 25.70 7.01 9.90
N LYS A 15 25.41 8.23 9.45
CA LYS A 15 25.44 8.61 8.03
C LYS A 15 26.69 9.36 7.61
N LYS A 16 27.50 9.78 8.57
CA LYS A 16 28.73 10.50 8.35
C LYS A 16 29.83 9.57 7.79
N LYS A 17 30.49 9.99 6.71
CA LYS A 17 31.70 9.33 6.21
C LYS A 17 32.85 9.55 7.18
N LEU A 18 33.89 8.70 7.14
CA LEU A 18 35.08 8.85 7.97
C LEU A 18 35.86 10.16 7.68
N SER A 19 35.81 10.62 6.43
CA SER A 19 36.41 11.87 5.96
C SER A 19 35.61 13.13 6.35
N GLU A 20 34.40 13.00 6.87
CA GLU A 20 33.55 14.13 7.16
C GLU A 20 33.62 14.59 8.61
N ILE A 21 33.56 15.88 8.80
CA ILE A 21 33.44 16.54 10.11
C ILE A 21 32.00 17.14 10.21
N PHE A 22 31.35 16.89 11.33
CA PHE A 22 30.10 17.55 11.66
C PHE A 22 30.36 18.97 12.17
N LEU A 23 29.87 19.98 11.48
CA LEU A 23 30.06 21.38 11.81
C LEU A 23 28.95 21.95 12.68
N GLY A 24 27.76 21.39 12.59
CA GLY A 24 26.60 21.86 13.33
C GLY A 24 25.28 21.56 12.62
N TYR A 25 24.20 22.06 13.18
CA TYR A 25 22.88 21.98 12.55
C TYR A 25 22.20 23.34 12.59
N GLN A 26 21.29 23.56 11.62
CA GLN A 26 20.42 24.72 11.56
C GLN A 26 18.98 24.27 11.35
N SER A 27 18.07 24.88 12.08
CA SER A 27 16.64 24.64 11.89
C SER A 27 16.08 25.61 10.85
N TYR A 28 15.14 25.10 10.07
CA TYR A 28 14.41 25.86 9.07
C TYR A 28 12.91 25.55 9.16
N GLN A 29 12.09 26.56 8.95
CA GLN A 29 10.63 26.40 8.86
C GLN A 29 10.25 26.08 7.43
N TRP A 30 9.64 24.91 7.23
CA TRP A 30 9.21 24.46 5.92
C TRP A 30 7.69 24.51 5.83
N GLU A 31 7.18 25.23 4.86
CA GLU A 31 5.76 25.35 4.64
C GLU A 31 5.25 24.21 3.80
N CYS A 32 4.19 23.55 4.28
CA CYS A 32 3.57 22.40 3.65
C CYS A 32 2.05 22.54 3.65
N ALA A 33 1.40 22.01 2.63
CA ALA A 33 -0.02 21.73 2.66
C ALA A 33 -0.24 20.27 3.08
N VAL A 34 -1.06 20.06 4.11
CA VAL A 34 -1.48 18.75 4.57
C VAL A 34 -2.87 18.49 4.04
N VAL A 35 -2.99 17.54 3.12
CA VAL A 35 -4.26 17.13 2.53
C VAL A 35 -4.70 15.83 3.15
N SER A 36 -5.91 15.83 3.72
CA SER A 36 -6.59 14.60 4.13
C SER A 36 -7.66 14.31 3.09
N TYR A 37 -7.66 13.09 2.57
CA TYR A 37 -8.64 12.64 1.58
C TYR A 37 -9.02 11.19 1.82
N SER A 38 -10.17 10.81 1.29
CA SER A 38 -10.63 9.44 1.22
C SER A 38 -10.72 8.99 -0.23
N ALA A 39 -10.50 7.70 -0.45
CA ALA A 39 -10.62 7.08 -1.76
C ALA A 39 -11.02 5.62 -1.62
N ASP A 40 -11.67 5.09 -2.66
CA ASP A 40 -11.87 3.66 -2.78
C ASP A 40 -10.59 3.04 -3.33
N CYS A 41 -10.05 2.08 -2.59
CA CYS A 41 -8.78 1.45 -2.89
C CYS A 41 -9.00 0.01 -3.30
N THR A 42 -8.58 -0.34 -4.51
CA THR A 42 -8.54 -1.73 -4.97
C THR A 42 -7.12 -2.25 -4.80
N GLU A 43 -6.98 -3.31 -4.02
CA GLU A 43 -5.72 -4.01 -3.77
C GLU A 43 -5.72 -5.33 -4.52
N ALA A 44 -4.66 -5.57 -5.28
CA ALA A 44 -4.46 -6.81 -6.01
C ALA A 44 -3.56 -7.76 -5.23
N GLU A 45 -4.01 -8.99 -5.04
CA GLU A 45 -3.22 -10.07 -4.45
C GLU A 45 -3.01 -11.19 -5.47
N PRO A 46 -1.82 -11.76 -5.59
CA PRO A 46 -1.62 -12.92 -6.44
C PRO A 46 -2.40 -14.12 -5.91
N LEU A 47 -3.04 -14.87 -6.80
CA LEU A 47 -3.62 -16.15 -6.43
C LEU A 47 -2.49 -17.11 -5.98
N ASN A 48 -2.68 -17.75 -4.84
CA ASN A 48 -1.78 -18.82 -4.42
C ASN A 48 -1.95 -20.05 -5.33
N MET A 49 -1.10 -21.05 -5.17
CA MET A 49 -1.14 -22.24 -6.02
C MET A 49 -2.46 -23.01 -5.86
N PHE A 50 -2.98 -23.09 -4.64
CA PHE A 50 -4.21 -23.80 -4.32
C PHE A 50 -5.43 -23.10 -4.91
N ASP A 51 -5.51 -21.76 -4.77
CA ASP A 51 -6.54 -20.93 -5.39
C ASP A 51 -6.56 -21.14 -6.92
N LYS A 52 -5.39 -21.18 -7.57
CA LYS A 52 -5.29 -21.39 -9.02
C LYS A 52 -5.82 -22.75 -9.46
N VAL A 53 -5.53 -23.80 -8.69
CA VAL A 53 -6.01 -25.15 -9.02
C VAL A 53 -7.52 -25.22 -8.84
N ILE A 54 -8.08 -24.65 -7.76
CA ILE A 54 -9.53 -24.59 -7.55
C ILE A 54 -10.21 -23.85 -8.71
N CYS A 55 -9.71 -22.68 -9.08
CA CYS A 55 -10.24 -21.92 -10.22
C CYS A 55 -10.15 -22.72 -11.53
N GLY A 56 -9.05 -23.43 -11.75
CA GLY A 56 -8.87 -24.29 -12.93
C GLY A 56 -9.86 -25.45 -12.99
N ILE A 57 -10.14 -26.11 -11.86
CA ILE A 57 -11.18 -27.18 -11.78
C ILE A 57 -12.53 -26.60 -12.16
N LEU A 58 -12.90 -25.45 -11.57
CA LEU A 58 -14.19 -24.82 -11.82
C LEU A 58 -14.32 -24.25 -13.25
N GLU A 59 -13.21 -23.88 -13.88
CA GLU A 59 -13.23 -23.43 -15.28
C GLU A 59 -13.45 -24.61 -16.24
N LEU A 60 -12.94 -25.80 -15.90
CA LEU A 60 -13.06 -27.00 -16.73
C LEU A 60 -14.39 -27.74 -16.53
N ASP A 61 -14.76 -27.96 -15.27
CA ASP A 61 -15.90 -28.81 -14.90
C ASP A 61 -17.20 -28.03 -14.65
N GLY A 62 -17.12 -26.69 -14.56
CA GLY A 62 -18.26 -25.83 -14.27
C GLY A 62 -18.62 -25.81 -12.79
N ALA A 63 -19.90 -26.09 -12.46
CA ALA A 63 -20.35 -26.10 -11.08
C ALA A 63 -20.01 -27.42 -10.39
N VAL A 64 -19.23 -27.40 -9.32
CA VAL A 64 -18.67 -28.58 -8.64
C VAL A 64 -18.84 -28.45 -7.11
N SER A 65 -19.10 -29.55 -6.42
CA SER A 65 -19.17 -29.57 -4.96
C SER A 65 -17.79 -29.50 -4.31
N ALA A 66 -17.71 -29.10 -3.04
CA ALA A 66 -16.45 -29.05 -2.32
C ALA A 66 -15.81 -30.45 -2.18
N GLU A 67 -16.62 -31.49 -2.01
CA GLU A 67 -16.15 -32.89 -1.98
C GLU A 67 -15.44 -33.25 -3.29
N ARG A 68 -16.05 -32.91 -4.41
CA ARG A 68 -15.48 -33.22 -5.72
C ARG A 68 -14.18 -32.46 -5.98
N ILE A 69 -14.12 -31.18 -5.55
CA ILE A 69 -12.87 -30.40 -5.60
C ILE A 69 -11.79 -31.11 -4.73
N GLY A 70 -12.18 -31.52 -3.51
CA GLY A 70 -11.29 -32.24 -2.61
C GLY A 70 -10.77 -33.54 -3.21
N GLU A 71 -11.63 -34.36 -3.82
CA GLU A 71 -11.23 -35.59 -4.51
C GLU A 71 -10.21 -35.33 -5.60
N ILE A 72 -10.44 -34.35 -6.46
CA ILE A 72 -9.51 -33.98 -7.54
C ILE A 72 -8.16 -33.53 -6.98
N LEU A 73 -8.15 -32.83 -5.85
CA LEU A 73 -6.95 -32.38 -5.15
C LEU A 73 -6.27 -33.51 -4.34
N GLY A 74 -6.90 -34.68 -4.23
CA GLY A 74 -6.41 -35.77 -3.41
C GLY A 74 -6.57 -35.53 -1.90
N LEU A 75 -7.51 -34.67 -1.51
CA LEU A 75 -7.85 -34.37 -0.11
C LEU A 75 -9.00 -35.32 0.33
N ASN A 76 -8.94 -35.77 1.56
CA ASN A 76 -10.00 -36.57 2.16
C ASN A 76 -11.11 -35.68 2.74
N VAL A 77 -12.02 -35.22 1.87
CA VAL A 77 -13.14 -34.38 2.23
C VAL A 77 -14.40 -35.25 2.29
N LEU A 78 -14.69 -35.79 3.46
CA LEU A 78 -15.91 -36.56 3.68
C LEU A 78 -16.94 -35.66 4.33
N SER A 79 -18.11 -35.56 3.73
CA SER A 79 -19.30 -35.01 4.38
C SER A 79 -20.00 -36.09 5.18
N ASP A 80 -20.46 -35.75 6.38
CA ASP A 80 -21.37 -36.62 7.13
C ASP A 80 -22.75 -36.57 6.45
N GLU A 81 -23.17 -37.68 5.88
CA GLU A 81 -24.39 -37.82 5.07
C GLU A 81 -25.65 -37.36 5.84
N ASP A 82 -25.64 -37.48 7.18
CA ASP A 82 -26.78 -37.14 8.02
C ASP A 82 -26.88 -35.64 8.41
N ASN A 83 -25.75 -34.88 8.42
CA ASN A 83 -25.71 -33.53 8.95
C ASN A 83 -25.19 -32.46 7.99
N HIS A 84 -24.81 -32.80 6.77
CA HIS A 84 -24.14 -31.89 5.81
C HIS A 84 -22.94 -31.12 6.38
N LYS A 85 -22.30 -31.69 7.41
CA LYS A 85 -21.07 -31.13 8.02
C LYS A 85 -19.87 -31.92 7.54
N TYR A 86 -18.88 -31.20 7.12
CA TYR A 86 -17.57 -31.77 6.80
C TYR A 86 -16.86 -32.24 8.09
N ALA A 87 -16.10 -33.30 7.97
CA ALA A 87 -15.23 -33.73 9.06
C ALA A 87 -14.26 -32.60 9.42
N ASP A 88 -14.02 -32.41 10.72
CA ASP A 88 -13.09 -31.38 11.24
C ASP A 88 -11.64 -31.89 11.07
N THR A 89 -11.16 -31.89 9.85
CA THR A 89 -9.82 -32.30 9.48
C THR A 89 -9.04 -31.13 8.88
N ALA A 90 -7.71 -31.15 9.03
CA ALA A 90 -6.85 -30.10 8.48
C ALA A 90 -6.99 -29.96 6.94
N GLU A 91 -7.32 -31.06 6.25
CA GLU A 91 -7.53 -31.06 4.79
C GLU A 91 -8.83 -30.35 4.41
N VAL A 92 -9.90 -30.60 5.13
CA VAL A 92 -11.17 -29.88 4.98
C VAL A 92 -11.03 -28.41 5.31
N GLU A 93 -10.36 -28.10 6.42
CA GLU A 93 -10.10 -26.70 6.81
C GLU A 93 -9.30 -25.94 5.74
N LEU A 94 -8.27 -26.57 5.17
CA LEU A 94 -7.47 -26.00 4.09
C LEU A 94 -8.32 -25.69 2.86
N LEU A 95 -9.14 -26.64 2.42
CA LEU A 95 -10.01 -26.47 1.27
C LEU A 95 -11.05 -25.37 1.50
N MET A 96 -11.76 -25.47 2.65
CA MET A 96 -12.84 -24.52 2.94
C MET A 96 -12.32 -23.09 3.16
N ASN A 97 -11.16 -22.91 3.79
CA ASN A 97 -10.54 -21.62 3.92
C ASN A 97 -10.19 -20.98 2.55
N SER A 98 -9.72 -21.78 1.59
CA SER A 98 -9.47 -21.30 0.24
C SER A 98 -10.76 -20.97 -0.50
N ILE A 99 -11.78 -21.82 -0.41
CA ILE A 99 -13.11 -21.54 -1.00
C ILE A 99 -13.69 -20.26 -0.42
N HIS A 100 -13.72 -20.11 0.91
CA HIS A 100 -14.23 -18.90 1.56
C HIS A 100 -13.42 -17.64 1.18
N SER A 101 -12.10 -17.77 1.10
CA SER A 101 -11.28 -16.67 0.62
C SER A 101 -11.69 -16.24 -0.79
N LEU A 102 -11.86 -17.17 -1.72
CA LEU A 102 -12.26 -16.86 -3.08
C LEU A 102 -13.69 -16.29 -3.16
N GLU A 103 -14.62 -16.73 -2.29
CA GLU A 103 -15.95 -16.15 -2.15
C GLU A 103 -15.90 -14.71 -1.63
N GLU A 104 -15.08 -14.42 -0.60
CA GLU A 104 -14.90 -13.06 -0.08
C GLU A 104 -14.39 -12.07 -1.13
N TYR A 105 -13.59 -12.56 -2.08
CA TYR A 105 -13.13 -11.78 -3.23
C TYR A 105 -14.12 -11.75 -4.40
N GLY A 106 -15.30 -12.35 -4.21
CA GLY A 106 -16.36 -12.40 -5.22
C GLY A 106 -16.00 -13.26 -6.44
N MET A 107 -15.01 -14.13 -6.34
CA MET A 107 -14.57 -15.00 -7.44
C MET A 107 -15.45 -16.24 -7.57
N LEU A 108 -15.97 -16.75 -6.46
CA LEU A 108 -16.85 -17.90 -6.42
C LEU A 108 -18.27 -17.50 -6.02
N GLN A 109 -19.21 -18.29 -6.47
CA GLN A 109 -20.59 -18.26 -6.04
C GLN A 109 -21.09 -19.68 -5.75
N GLN A 110 -21.78 -19.84 -4.62
CA GLN A 110 -22.38 -21.11 -4.24
C GLN A 110 -23.85 -21.13 -4.68
N ASN A 111 -24.24 -22.19 -5.34
CA ASN A 111 -25.67 -22.48 -5.57
C ASN A 111 -26.26 -23.10 -4.29
N THR A 112 -27.20 -22.40 -3.68
CA THR A 112 -27.82 -22.79 -2.40
C THR A 112 -28.68 -24.07 -2.49
N GLU A 113 -29.16 -24.43 -3.69
CA GLU A 113 -29.97 -25.64 -3.88
C GLU A 113 -29.09 -26.89 -4.02
N THR A 114 -27.98 -26.78 -4.71
CA THR A 114 -27.11 -27.92 -5.02
C THR A 114 -25.86 -27.99 -4.13
N GLY A 115 -25.53 -26.92 -3.42
CA GLY A 115 -24.28 -26.79 -2.66
C GLY A 115 -23.02 -26.64 -3.52
N CYS A 116 -23.16 -26.62 -4.85
CA CYS A 116 -22.03 -26.54 -5.77
C CYS A 116 -21.48 -25.12 -5.91
N TYR A 117 -20.19 -25.02 -6.08
CA TYR A 117 -19.45 -23.79 -6.35
C TYR A 117 -19.20 -23.63 -7.84
N SER A 118 -19.24 -22.41 -8.32
CA SER A 118 -18.88 -22.04 -9.68
C SER A 118 -18.15 -20.71 -9.70
N LEU A 119 -17.34 -20.47 -10.75
CA LEU A 119 -16.73 -19.16 -10.96
C LEU A 119 -17.79 -18.13 -11.30
N SER A 120 -17.73 -16.97 -10.66
CA SER A 120 -18.49 -15.79 -11.08
C SER A 120 -17.89 -15.24 -12.39
N ALA A 121 -18.60 -14.33 -13.08
CA ALA A 121 -18.06 -13.65 -14.26
C ALA A 121 -16.74 -12.90 -13.90
N GLN A 122 -16.69 -12.27 -12.75
CA GLN A 122 -15.52 -11.60 -12.20
C GLN A 122 -14.42 -12.60 -11.85
N GLY A 123 -14.81 -13.75 -11.28
CA GLY A 123 -13.88 -14.84 -10.94
C GLY A 123 -13.16 -15.40 -12.15
N CYS A 124 -13.85 -15.57 -13.27
CA CYS A 124 -13.23 -15.99 -14.53
C CYS A 124 -12.15 -15.00 -15.01
N GLU A 125 -12.44 -13.69 -14.91
CA GLU A 125 -11.49 -12.65 -15.28
C GLU A 125 -10.27 -12.67 -14.36
N TYR A 126 -10.49 -12.73 -13.04
CA TYR A 126 -9.43 -12.71 -12.04
C TYR A 126 -8.55 -13.96 -12.10
N ALA A 127 -9.15 -15.12 -12.36
CA ALA A 127 -8.43 -16.37 -12.56
C ALA A 127 -7.45 -16.28 -13.75
N ARG A 128 -7.89 -15.70 -14.88
CA ARG A 128 -7.05 -15.46 -16.06
C ARG A 128 -5.89 -14.49 -15.78
N LEU A 129 -6.13 -13.47 -14.96
CA LEU A 129 -5.09 -12.52 -14.53
C LEU A 129 -4.15 -13.13 -13.49
N GLY A 130 -4.51 -14.26 -12.88
CA GLY A 130 -3.76 -14.89 -11.79
C GLY A 130 -3.74 -14.06 -10.50
N LYS A 131 -4.71 -13.16 -10.33
CA LYS A 131 -4.83 -12.22 -9.21
C LYS A 131 -6.27 -12.16 -8.72
N LYS A 132 -6.43 -11.86 -7.44
CA LYS A 132 -7.71 -11.50 -6.82
C LYS A 132 -7.68 -10.06 -6.36
N PHE A 133 -8.82 -9.37 -6.40
CA PHE A 133 -8.90 -7.94 -6.12
C PHE A 133 -9.93 -7.67 -5.03
N LYS A 134 -9.53 -6.88 -4.04
CA LYS A 134 -10.39 -6.45 -2.95
C LYS A 134 -10.49 -4.92 -2.94
N THR A 135 -11.70 -4.40 -2.99
CA THR A 135 -11.95 -2.96 -2.90
C THR A 135 -12.35 -2.60 -1.47
N THR A 136 -11.60 -1.68 -0.88
CA THR A 136 -11.92 -1.06 0.41
C THR A 136 -12.40 0.35 0.15
N CYS A 137 -13.67 0.61 0.43
CA CYS A 137 -14.28 1.91 0.24
C CYS A 137 -13.86 2.91 1.31
N ASN A 138 -13.78 4.20 0.94
CA ASN A 138 -13.54 5.33 1.84
C ASN A 138 -12.27 5.19 2.71
N ARG A 139 -11.22 4.57 2.20
CA ARG A 139 -9.92 4.50 2.89
C ARG A 139 -9.32 5.89 3.03
N LYS A 140 -8.93 6.24 4.25
CA LYS A 140 -8.41 7.58 4.57
C LYS A 140 -6.92 7.68 4.37
N PHE A 141 -6.51 8.77 3.72
CA PHE A 141 -5.12 9.12 3.46
C PHE A 141 -4.80 10.51 3.99
N ARG A 142 -3.53 10.72 4.31
CA ARG A 142 -2.98 12.02 4.64
C ARG A 142 -1.67 12.19 3.90
N VAL A 143 -1.58 13.21 3.08
CA VAL A 143 -0.42 13.52 2.25
C VAL A 143 0.08 14.90 2.60
N PHE A 144 1.39 15.08 2.51
CA PHE A 144 2.04 16.36 2.71
C PHE A 144 2.60 16.82 1.37
N TYR A 145 2.27 18.04 0.99
CA TYR A 145 2.79 18.68 -0.21
C TYR A 145 3.68 19.85 0.19
N ASP A 146 4.85 19.90 -0.41
CA ASP A 146 5.75 21.03 -0.26
C ASP A 146 5.21 22.21 -1.08
N THR A 147 4.97 23.34 -0.41
CA THR A 147 4.48 24.57 -1.04
C THR A 147 5.59 25.58 -1.31
N THR A 148 6.83 25.28 -0.91
CA THR A 148 7.94 26.23 -0.89
C THR A 148 8.96 26.02 -1.99
N SER A 149 9.43 24.78 -2.21
CA SER A 149 10.68 24.56 -2.95
C SER A 149 10.52 24.50 -4.46
N GLY A 150 9.36 24.23 -4.96
CA GLY A 150 9.16 24.13 -6.40
C GLY A 150 9.95 23.03 -7.13
N ASN A 151 10.74 22.24 -6.42
CA ASN A 151 11.57 21.20 -7.02
C ASN A 151 11.73 19.97 -6.12
N HIS A 152 10.87 18.99 -6.33
CA HIS A 152 10.73 17.79 -5.50
C HIS A 152 11.87 16.82 -5.53
N ALA A 153 12.54 16.63 -6.65
CA ALA A 153 13.65 15.70 -6.74
C ALA A 153 14.68 16.03 -5.65
N LYS A 154 14.97 17.32 -5.49
CA LYS A 154 15.89 17.80 -4.43
C LYS A 154 15.34 17.64 -3.02
N ALA A 155 14.04 17.84 -2.82
CA ALA A 155 13.43 17.64 -1.52
C ALA A 155 13.44 16.16 -1.10
N LYS A 156 13.14 15.22 -2.01
CA LYS A 156 13.27 13.78 -1.77
C LYS A 156 14.71 13.38 -1.39
N GLU A 157 15.70 13.93 -2.05
CA GLU A 157 17.11 13.68 -1.75
C GLU A 157 17.55 14.23 -0.38
N ILE A 158 17.10 15.44 -0.04
CA ILE A 158 17.45 16.12 1.21
C ILE A 158 16.79 15.45 2.41
N PHE A 159 15.53 15.02 2.26
CA PHE A 159 14.72 14.47 3.36
C PHE A 159 14.70 12.93 3.43
N GLU A 160 15.67 12.26 2.88
CA GLU A 160 15.76 10.80 2.86
C GLU A 160 15.72 10.15 4.26
N TYR A 161 16.06 10.87 5.30
CA TYR A 161 16.34 10.34 6.65
C TYR A 161 15.42 10.80 7.76
N LEU A 162 14.19 11.11 7.46
CA LEU A 162 13.21 11.53 8.48
C LEU A 162 12.79 10.36 9.38
N PRO A 163 12.97 10.49 10.71
CA PRO A 163 12.86 9.33 11.61
C PRO A 163 11.47 8.76 11.80
N ASP A 164 10.43 9.58 11.93
CA ASP A 164 9.13 9.15 12.46
C ASP A 164 7.94 9.41 11.54
N TYR A 165 8.16 10.02 10.39
CA TYR A 165 7.11 10.19 9.41
C TYR A 165 7.21 9.11 8.36
N ASN A 166 6.08 8.52 8.04
CA ASN A 166 5.97 7.60 6.92
C ASN A 166 6.49 8.31 5.66
N ARG A 167 7.73 8.02 5.27
CA ARG A 167 8.49 8.67 4.20
C ARG A 167 7.72 8.78 2.90
N ARG A 168 6.83 7.82 2.65
CA ARG A 168 5.96 7.78 1.48
C ARG A 168 4.89 8.87 1.46
N ARG A 169 4.68 9.58 2.58
CA ARG A 169 3.63 10.59 2.73
C ARG A 169 4.15 12.02 2.82
N LEU A 170 5.45 12.19 2.93
CA LEU A 170 6.09 13.49 2.92
C LEU A 170 6.71 13.72 1.56
N PHE A 171 6.43 14.84 0.96
CA PHE A 171 7.03 15.25 -0.31
C PHE A 171 6.78 14.30 -1.48
N GLN A 172 5.64 13.69 -1.52
CA GLN A 172 5.30 12.73 -2.57
C GLN A 172 5.04 13.34 -3.91
N SER A 173 4.98 14.60 -3.99
CA SER A 173 4.65 15.20 -5.27
C SER A 173 5.26 16.54 -5.51
N ALA A 174 5.23 16.86 -6.74
CA ALA A 174 5.67 18.06 -7.31
C ALA A 174 4.98 19.28 -6.69
N THR A 175 5.56 20.37 -6.86
CA THR A 175 5.18 21.70 -6.57
C THR A 175 3.71 21.93 -6.73
N MET A 176 3.04 22.03 -5.62
CA MET A 176 1.71 22.59 -5.58
C MET A 176 1.80 23.95 -4.89
N LYS A 177 2.04 25.01 -5.63
CA LYS A 177 2.06 26.34 -5.00
C LYS A 177 0.69 26.68 -4.42
N ASP A 178 -0.28 26.95 -5.29
CA ASP A 178 -1.62 27.31 -4.90
C ASP A 178 -2.71 26.36 -5.43
N GLU A 179 -2.31 25.39 -6.28
CA GLU A 179 -3.23 24.43 -6.91
C GLU A 179 -3.95 23.55 -5.89
N TYR A 180 -3.37 23.34 -4.72
CA TYR A 180 -4.02 22.57 -3.65
C TYR A 180 -5.28 23.26 -3.10
N LYS A 181 -5.49 24.54 -3.40
CA LYS A 181 -6.68 25.30 -3.02
C LYS A 181 -7.87 25.02 -3.95
N ASP A 182 -7.61 24.49 -5.15
CA ASP A 182 -8.64 24.05 -6.09
C ASP A 182 -8.85 22.53 -5.95
N GLU A 183 -10.04 22.15 -5.49
CA GLU A 183 -10.37 20.74 -5.23
C GLU A 183 -10.32 19.88 -6.49
N ALA A 184 -10.73 20.42 -7.65
CA ALA A 184 -10.70 19.66 -8.91
C ALA A 184 -9.27 19.38 -9.37
N MET A 185 -8.42 20.42 -9.30
CA MET A 185 -7.00 20.27 -9.60
C MET A 185 -6.30 19.32 -8.63
N LEU A 186 -6.63 19.41 -7.33
CA LEU A 186 -6.08 18.52 -6.32
C LEU A 186 -6.47 17.06 -6.55
N LYS A 187 -7.71 16.78 -6.91
CA LYS A 187 -8.16 15.43 -7.25
C LYS A 187 -7.43 14.87 -8.47
N SER A 188 -7.31 15.66 -9.54
CA SER A 188 -6.53 15.26 -10.73
C SER A 188 -5.09 14.94 -10.36
N PHE A 189 -4.48 15.80 -9.56
CA PHE A 189 -3.12 15.65 -9.13
C PHE A 189 -2.90 14.39 -8.25
N ILE A 190 -3.78 14.11 -7.28
CA ILE A 190 -3.73 12.89 -6.47
C ILE A 190 -3.85 11.66 -7.40
N HIS A 191 -4.71 11.73 -8.40
CA HIS A 191 -4.87 10.64 -9.35
C HIS A 191 -3.63 10.41 -10.21
N GLU A 192 -3.00 11.45 -10.69
CA GLU A 192 -1.75 11.38 -11.44
C GLU A 192 -0.58 10.83 -10.63
N GLN A 193 -0.58 11.09 -9.30
CA GLN A 193 0.46 10.65 -8.38
C GLN A 193 0.18 9.28 -7.73
N GLN A 194 -0.79 8.51 -8.22
CA GLN A 194 -1.10 7.17 -7.70
C GLN A 194 0.15 6.27 -7.55
N PRO A 195 1.09 6.23 -8.54
CA PRO A 195 2.29 5.41 -8.42
C PRO A 195 3.16 5.75 -7.21
N ASP A 196 3.20 7.04 -6.81
CA ASP A 196 3.98 7.50 -5.67
C ASP A 196 3.29 7.23 -4.33
N ILE A 197 1.97 7.20 -4.31
CA ILE A 197 1.14 7.07 -3.10
C ILE A 197 0.75 5.61 -2.86
N TYR A 198 0.54 4.86 -3.94
CA TYR A 198 -0.02 3.53 -3.93
C TYR A 198 0.66 2.66 -4.98
N ASP A 199 1.00 1.43 -4.64
CA ASP A 199 1.77 0.53 -5.51
C ASP A 199 0.93 0.05 -6.70
N THR A 200 0.97 0.83 -7.80
CA THR A 200 0.24 0.50 -9.03
C THR A 200 0.89 -0.62 -9.85
N GLU A 201 2.17 -0.91 -9.64
CA GLU A 201 2.85 -2.02 -10.32
C GLU A 201 2.27 -3.37 -9.89
N LYS A 202 1.75 -3.46 -8.67
CA LYS A 202 1.02 -4.64 -8.19
C LYS A 202 -0.40 -4.76 -8.74
N GLY A 203 -0.90 -3.73 -9.42
CA GLY A 203 -2.27 -3.65 -9.92
C GLY A 203 -3.23 -2.95 -8.95
N ASN A 204 -2.69 -2.24 -7.95
CA ASN A 204 -3.50 -1.45 -7.04
C ASN A 204 -3.99 -0.16 -7.71
N SER A 205 -5.15 0.32 -7.32
CA SER A 205 -5.74 1.55 -7.88
C SER A 205 -6.57 2.32 -6.88
N PHE A 206 -6.74 3.62 -7.14
CA PHE A 206 -7.69 4.49 -6.44
C PHE A 206 -8.83 4.89 -7.37
N THR A 207 -10.02 4.97 -6.79
CA THR A 207 -11.19 5.58 -7.42
C THR A 207 -11.94 6.43 -6.39
N ASN A 208 -12.91 7.22 -6.84
CA ASN A 208 -13.79 7.99 -5.97
C ASN A 208 -13.07 8.85 -4.93
N ILE A 209 -12.05 9.61 -5.38
CA ILE A 209 -11.28 10.49 -4.51
C ILE A 209 -12.15 11.65 -3.99
N SER A 210 -12.23 11.78 -2.67
CA SER A 210 -12.91 12.85 -1.97
C SER A 210 -11.95 13.57 -1.03
N VAL A 211 -11.84 14.89 -1.16
CA VAL A 211 -10.96 15.70 -0.30
C VAL A 211 -11.72 16.05 0.98
N ASP A 212 -11.22 15.57 2.12
CA ASP A 212 -11.87 15.80 3.42
C ASP A 212 -11.44 17.13 4.06
N ALA A 213 -10.14 17.47 3.98
CA ALA A 213 -9.59 18.69 4.55
C ALA A 213 -8.24 19.05 3.94
N ILE A 214 -8.00 20.35 3.84
CA ILE A 214 -6.72 20.94 3.46
C ILE A 214 -6.27 21.83 4.60
N ARG A 215 -5.02 21.70 5.05
CA ARG A 215 -4.44 22.51 6.12
C ARG A 215 -3.04 22.94 5.76
N GLU A 216 -2.76 24.22 5.87
CA GLU A 216 -1.40 24.72 5.82
C GLU A 216 -0.68 24.40 7.13
N LYS A 217 0.55 23.95 7.05
CA LYS A 217 1.36 23.58 8.20
C LYS A 217 2.81 24.00 7.98
N VAL A 218 3.40 24.55 9.03
CA VAL A 218 4.84 24.79 9.10
C VAL A 218 5.49 23.63 9.84
N VAL A 219 6.48 23.03 9.23
CA VAL A 219 7.25 21.92 9.79
C VAL A 219 8.67 22.40 10.05
N MET A 220 9.21 22.09 11.23
CA MET A 220 10.62 22.39 11.54
C MET A 220 11.51 21.32 10.91
N VAL A 221 12.41 21.75 10.06
CA VAL A 221 13.41 20.89 9.42
C VAL A 221 14.79 21.25 9.97
N TYR A 222 15.58 20.25 10.26
CA TYR A 222 16.95 20.45 10.77
C TYR A 222 17.94 19.99 9.72
N PHE A 223 18.81 20.90 9.29
CA PHE A 223 19.89 20.59 8.38
C PHE A 223 21.17 20.43 9.17
N SER A 224 21.78 19.26 9.08
CA SER A 224 23.14 19.01 9.57
C SER A 224 24.13 19.33 8.48
N VAL A 225 25.12 20.13 8.81
CA VAL A 225 26.20 20.55 7.91
C VAL A 225 27.42 19.69 8.18
N LEU A 226 27.87 18.96 7.16
CA LEU A 226 29.06 18.15 7.17
C LEU A 226 30.11 18.75 6.22
N TYR A 227 31.36 18.70 6.59
CA TYR A 227 32.47 19.09 5.72
C TYR A 227 33.37 17.87 5.44
N ASP A 228 33.51 17.54 4.18
CA ASP A 228 34.38 16.47 3.73
C ASP A 228 35.81 16.98 3.57
N LEU A 229 36.74 16.44 4.36
CA LEU A 229 38.16 16.83 4.36
C LEU A 229 38.89 16.40 3.09
N GLN A 230 38.45 15.32 2.45
CA GLN A 230 39.08 14.79 1.24
C GLN A 230 38.61 15.54 0.00
N GLU A 231 37.28 15.69 -0.13
CA GLU A 231 36.67 16.37 -1.26
C GLU A 231 36.66 17.90 -1.11
N LYS A 232 36.98 18.42 0.07
CA LYS A 232 36.95 19.85 0.43
C LYS A 232 35.59 20.48 0.10
N SER A 233 34.51 19.74 0.35
CA SER A 233 33.15 20.11 0.02
C SER A 233 32.21 20.03 1.21
N TYR A 234 31.08 20.78 1.15
CA TYR A 234 30.03 20.71 2.15
C TYR A 234 28.94 19.76 1.71
N ARG A 235 28.42 19.00 2.64
CA ARG A 235 27.22 18.16 2.46
C ARG A 235 26.19 18.52 3.51
N LEU A 236 24.93 18.62 3.07
CA LEU A 236 23.79 18.85 3.94
C LEU A 236 22.98 17.55 4.08
N ILE A 237 22.56 17.26 5.30
CA ILE A 237 21.60 16.17 5.58
C ILE A 237 20.43 16.79 6.30
N GLY A 238 19.23 16.64 5.70
CA GLY A 238 17.97 17.14 6.27
C GLY A 238 17.29 16.09 7.14
N PHE A 239 16.71 16.56 8.25
CA PHE A 239 15.92 15.76 9.19
C PHE A 239 14.65 16.53 9.53
N LEU A 240 13.55 15.80 9.70
CA LEU A 240 12.24 16.33 10.10
C LEU A 240 11.92 15.94 11.52
#